data_3473a6a404cc9942fea561c8992292b6
#
_entry.id   3473a6a404cc9942fea561c8992292b6
#
_cell.length_a   1.000
_cell.length_b   1.000
_cell.length_c   1.000
_cell.angle_alpha   90.00
_cell.angle_beta   90.00
_cell.angle_gamma   90.00
#
_symmetry.space_group_name_H-M   'P 1'
#
loop_
_entity.id
_entity.type
_entity.pdbx_description
1 polymer ?
#
loop_
_entity_poly.entity_id
_entity_poly.type
_entity_poly.pdbx_seq_one_letter_code
_entity_poly.pdbx_strand_id
1 'polypeptide(L)'
;MVTGAVGLSNYKFGRQTTLTYPYGGWVATSPLETIISNDSQGMHTLALLDLDPTGMGTGDQRPMTPADASDAMRMMMEKMRSQLDDLPEEEAAPSSQLREANKRYLNRSLSDIVVVLCSDMGTPDQRIVTTNMEALRDVSGGRLNCLVFPGRTGEVEDNALLRWR
;
A
#
# COMPACT_ATOMS: atom_id res chain seq x y z
N MET A 1 -17.17 -4.06 3.13
CA MET A 1 -17.59 -4.36 1.75
C MET A 1 -16.41 -4.63 0.82
N VAL A 2 -15.45 -3.72 0.66
CA VAL A 2 -14.25 -3.94 -0.19
C VAL A 2 -13.48 -5.19 0.21
N THR A 3 -13.20 -5.36 1.50
CA THR A 3 -12.41 -6.48 2.03
C THR A 3 -13.01 -7.85 1.71
N GLY A 4 -14.34 -7.99 1.83
CA GLY A 4 -15.06 -9.21 1.48
C GLY A 4 -15.10 -9.50 -0.02
N ALA A 5 -15.19 -8.45 -0.85
CA ALA A 5 -15.21 -8.58 -2.31
C ALA A 5 -13.90 -9.13 -2.87
N VAL A 6 -12.76 -8.77 -2.26
CA VAL A 6 -11.44 -9.25 -2.65
C VAL A 6 -11.25 -10.75 -2.32
N GLY A 7 -11.98 -11.26 -1.32
CA GLY A 7 -11.88 -12.66 -0.87
C GLY A 7 -10.83 -12.90 0.20
N LEU A 8 -10.38 -11.84 0.87
CA LEU A 8 -9.52 -11.91 2.04
C LEU A 8 -10.34 -11.91 3.34
N SER A 9 -9.81 -12.56 4.37
CA SER A 9 -10.49 -12.69 5.65
C SER A 9 -10.61 -11.34 6.36
N ASN A 10 -11.83 -10.89 6.63
CA ASN A 10 -12.09 -9.59 7.24
C ASN A 10 -11.38 -9.42 8.61
N TYR A 11 -11.33 -10.47 9.41
CA TYR A 11 -10.68 -10.43 10.73
C TYR A 11 -9.15 -10.33 10.68
N LYS A 12 -8.55 -10.51 9.49
CA LYS A 12 -7.11 -10.34 9.26
C LYS A 12 -6.71 -8.94 8.82
N PHE A 13 -7.65 -8.02 8.65
CA PHE A 13 -7.31 -6.64 8.33
C PHE A 13 -6.82 -5.91 9.57
N GLY A 14 -5.64 -5.32 9.47
CA GLY A 14 -5.07 -4.46 10.47
C GLY A 14 -5.54 -3.02 10.33
N ARG A 15 -4.72 -2.09 10.82
CA ARG A 15 -5.02 -0.66 10.76
C ARG A 15 -5.09 -0.19 9.31
N GLN A 16 -6.15 0.54 8.97
CA GLN A 16 -6.31 1.21 7.68
C GLN A 16 -5.38 2.42 7.56
N THR A 17 -4.96 2.74 6.35
CA THR A 17 -4.17 3.93 6.06
C THR A 17 -4.64 4.64 4.79
N THR A 18 -4.04 5.78 4.47
CA THR A 18 -4.27 6.53 3.23
C THR A 18 -2.93 6.86 2.60
N LEU A 19 -2.73 6.49 1.34
CA LEU A 19 -1.60 6.98 0.55
C LEU A 19 -1.90 8.41 0.12
N THR A 20 -0.99 9.32 0.42
CA THR A 20 -1.10 10.75 0.11
C THR A 20 -0.21 11.13 -1.05
N TYR A 21 -0.61 12.15 -1.81
CA TYR A 21 0.24 12.72 -2.84
C TYR A 21 1.54 13.28 -2.25
N PRO A 22 2.69 13.03 -2.90
CA PRO A 22 3.90 13.77 -2.61
C PRO A 22 3.69 15.28 -2.88
N TYR A 23 4.27 16.12 -2.03
CA TYR A 23 4.20 17.57 -2.18
C TYR A 23 5.58 18.20 -2.07
N GLY A 24 5.97 18.99 -3.09
CA GLY A 24 7.26 19.70 -3.07
C GLY A 24 8.48 18.78 -2.88
N GLY A 25 8.42 17.54 -3.41
CA GLY A 25 9.44 16.52 -3.22
C GLY A 25 9.42 15.83 -1.86
N TRP A 26 8.46 16.20 -0.98
CA TRP A 26 8.26 15.57 0.32
C TRP A 26 7.15 14.53 0.25
N VAL A 27 7.34 13.42 0.95
CA VAL A 27 6.35 12.37 1.11
C VAL A 27 6.24 11.95 2.58
N ALA A 28 5.02 11.74 3.07
CA ALA A 28 4.77 11.18 4.39
C ALA A 28 5.11 9.67 4.38
N THR A 29 5.82 9.19 5.39
CA THR A 29 6.17 7.76 5.53
C THR A 29 5.16 6.97 6.36
N SER A 30 4.30 7.64 7.11
CA SER A 30 3.32 7.00 8.00
C SER A 30 2.41 5.97 7.32
N PRO A 31 1.98 6.13 6.05
CA PRO A 31 1.22 5.07 5.38
C PRO A 31 2.03 3.78 5.22
N LEU A 32 3.29 3.88 4.80
CA LEU A 32 4.17 2.73 4.66
C LEU A 32 4.51 2.09 6.01
N GLU A 33 4.72 2.88 7.06
CA GLU A 33 4.92 2.38 8.43
C GLU A 33 3.72 1.54 8.89
N THR A 34 2.49 1.97 8.59
CA THR A 34 1.27 1.20 8.89
C THR A 34 1.22 -0.11 8.10
N ILE A 35 1.54 -0.08 6.80
CA ILE A 35 1.58 -1.28 5.95
C ILE A 35 2.61 -2.28 6.51
N ILE A 36 3.81 -1.82 6.84
CA ILE A 36 4.88 -2.68 7.40
C ILE A 36 4.47 -3.26 8.76
N SER A 37 3.88 -2.45 9.62
CA SER A 37 3.42 -2.91 10.94
C SER A 37 2.37 -4.01 10.81
N ASN A 38 1.40 -3.87 9.92
CA ASN A 38 0.40 -4.89 9.65
C ASN A 38 1.04 -6.16 9.04
N ASP A 39 1.90 -5.99 8.02
CA ASP A 39 2.60 -7.11 7.35
C ASP A 39 3.43 -7.92 8.34
N SER A 40 4.10 -7.27 9.29
CA SER A 40 4.90 -7.93 10.32
C SER A 40 4.08 -8.83 11.25
N GLN A 41 2.80 -8.51 11.40
CA GLN A 41 1.82 -9.28 12.18
C GLN A 41 1.03 -10.28 11.31
N GLY A 42 1.34 -10.38 10.02
CA GLY A 42 0.62 -11.21 9.05
C GLY A 42 -0.77 -10.68 8.67
N MET A 43 -1.04 -9.40 8.94
CA MET A 43 -2.34 -8.77 8.68
C MET A 43 -2.36 -8.06 7.32
N HIS A 44 -3.54 -8.01 6.70
CA HIS A 44 -3.78 -7.25 5.47
C HIS A 44 -3.97 -5.77 5.79
N THR A 45 -3.66 -4.90 4.82
CA THR A 45 -3.87 -3.46 4.94
C THR A 45 -4.81 -2.96 3.85
N LEU A 46 -5.88 -2.25 4.24
CA LEU A 46 -6.65 -1.42 3.32
C LEU A 46 -6.02 -0.03 3.29
N ALA A 47 -5.60 0.40 2.11
CA ALA A 47 -5.05 1.72 1.87
C ALA A 47 -5.97 2.51 0.94
N LEU A 48 -6.56 3.59 1.45
CA LEU A 48 -7.28 4.54 0.64
C LEU A 48 -6.30 5.37 -0.18
N LEU A 49 -6.72 5.82 -1.35
CA LEU A 49 -5.93 6.71 -2.18
C LEU A 49 -6.43 8.15 -2.05
N ASP A 50 -5.48 9.09 -1.97
CA ASP A 50 -5.75 10.50 -1.81
C ASP A 50 -6.68 11.03 -2.91
N LEU A 51 -7.62 11.87 -2.54
CA LEU A 51 -8.52 12.53 -3.47
C LEU A 51 -7.97 13.90 -3.94
N ASP A 52 -6.87 14.34 -3.34
CA ASP A 52 -6.22 15.65 -3.57
C ASP A 52 -7.24 16.82 -3.61
N PRO A 53 -8.04 17.02 -2.56
CA PRO A 53 -9.16 17.95 -2.58
C PRO A 53 -8.73 19.42 -2.72
N THR A 54 -7.46 19.73 -2.47
CA THR A 54 -6.88 21.08 -2.61
C THR A 54 -6.14 21.28 -3.93
N GLY A 55 -5.84 20.22 -4.66
CA GLY A 55 -4.97 20.24 -5.84
C GLY A 55 -3.49 20.49 -5.53
N MET A 56 -3.08 20.48 -4.25
CA MET A 56 -1.69 20.77 -3.88
C MET A 56 -0.69 19.70 -4.34
N GLY A 57 -1.14 18.45 -4.50
CA GLY A 57 -0.29 17.36 -4.94
C GLY A 57 0.00 17.37 -6.44
N THR A 58 -0.95 17.79 -7.25
CA THR A 58 -0.88 17.68 -8.73
C THR A 58 -1.07 18.99 -9.48
N GLY A 59 -1.46 20.06 -8.79
CA GLY A 59 -1.89 21.33 -9.41
C GLY A 59 -3.39 21.35 -9.77
N ASP A 60 -4.01 20.18 -9.94
CA ASP A 60 -5.43 20.01 -10.21
C ASP A 60 -6.07 19.06 -9.19
N GLN A 61 -7.30 19.36 -8.79
CA GLN A 61 -8.06 18.45 -7.91
C GLN A 61 -8.40 17.16 -8.67
N ARG A 62 -7.72 16.08 -8.32
CA ARG A 62 -8.01 14.76 -8.90
C ARG A 62 -7.69 13.61 -7.93
N PRO A 63 -8.51 12.54 -7.97
CA PRO A 63 -8.19 11.32 -7.23
C PRO A 63 -6.86 10.72 -7.69
N MET A 64 -6.11 10.15 -6.74
CA MET A 64 -4.87 9.45 -7.01
C MET A 64 -5.11 8.26 -7.95
N THR A 65 -4.31 8.20 -9.01
CA THR A 65 -4.30 7.08 -9.95
C THR A 65 -3.42 5.92 -9.44
N PRO A 66 -3.57 4.70 -10.02
CA PRO A 66 -2.66 3.61 -9.72
C PRO A 66 -1.17 3.93 -9.97
N ALA A 67 -0.87 4.69 -11.03
CA ALA A 67 0.48 5.15 -11.32
C ALA A 67 1.02 6.08 -10.23
N ASP A 68 0.21 7.06 -9.79
CA ASP A 68 0.58 7.96 -8.69
C ASP A 68 0.84 7.18 -7.39
N ALA A 69 0.04 6.17 -7.09
CA ALA A 69 0.21 5.31 -5.92
C ALA A 69 1.53 4.52 -5.97
N SER A 70 1.88 3.99 -7.15
CA SER A 70 3.18 3.32 -7.36
C SER A 70 4.35 4.26 -7.14
N ASP A 71 4.27 5.49 -7.67
CA ASP A 71 5.32 6.50 -7.50
C ASP A 71 5.43 6.97 -6.04
N ALA A 72 4.30 7.20 -5.36
CA ALA A 72 4.29 7.55 -3.94
C ALA A 72 4.92 6.45 -3.07
N MET A 73 4.61 5.18 -3.37
CA MET A 73 5.21 4.04 -2.66
C MET A 73 6.72 3.98 -2.86
N ARG A 74 7.20 4.19 -4.08
CA ARG A 74 8.63 4.24 -4.37
C ARG A 74 9.32 5.33 -3.55
N MET A 75 8.78 6.54 -3.53
CA MET A 75 9.32 7.66 -2.77
C MET A 75 9.34 7.38 -1.27
N MET A 76 8.28 6.80 -0.72
CA MET A 76 8.22 6.41 0.70
C MET A 76 9.29 5.37 1.05
N MET A 77 9.45 4.35 0.20
CA MET A 77 10.46 3.30 0.41
C MET A 77 11.88 3.87 0.36
N GLU A 78 12.18 4.73 -0.60
CA GLU A 78 13.48 5.40 -0.74
C GLU A 78 13.78 6.27 0.50
N LYS A 79 12.80 7.07 0.94
CA LYS A 79 12.94 7.90 2.13
C LYS A 79 13.18 7.08 3.40
N MET A 80 12.41 6.00 3.61
CA MET A 80 12.58 5.14 4.78
C MET A 80 13.91 4.37 4.75
N ARG A 81 14.40 3.96 3.57
CA ARG A 81 15.73 3.34 3.43
C ARG A 81 16.82 4.33 3.87
N SER A 82 16.79 5.55 3.37
CA SER A 82 17.72 6.60 3.77
C SER A 82 17.69 6.84 5.28
N GLN A 83 16.50 6.91 5.89
CA GLN A 83 16.38 7.09 7.33
C GLN A 83 16.93 5.92 8.14
N LEU A 84 16.83 4.69 7.65
CA LEU A 84 17.41 3.52 8.34
C LEU A 84 18.94 3.53 8.34
N ASP A 85 19.53 4.03 7.26
CA ASP A 85 20.99 4.11 7.13
C ASP A 85 21.58 5.19 8.07
N ASP A 86 20.80 6.22 8.41
CA ASP A 86 21.21 7.33 9.27
C ASP A 86 21.06 7.05 10.78
N LEU A 87 20.40 5.95 11.19
CA LEU A 87 20.16 5.64 12.60
C LEU A 87 21.34 4.88 13.22
N PRO A 88 21.85 5.34 14.40
CA PRO A 88 22.89 4.62 15.13
C PRO A 88 22.39 3.24 15.59
N GLU A 89 23.28 2.24 15.57
CA GLU A 89 22.95 0.85 15.91
C GLU A 89 22.50 0.64 17.37
N GLU A 90 22.69 1.61 18.25
CA GLU A 90 22.57 1.47 19.71
C GLU A 90 21.22 1.89 20.34
N GLU A 91 20.25 2.39 19.60
CA GLU A 91 18.99 2.83 20.20
C GLU A 91 17.93 1.72 20.32
N ALA A 92 17.92 1.13 21.51
CA ALA A 92 16.79 0.67 22.34
C ALA A 92 15.84 -0.46 21.88
N ALA A 93 15.65 -1.40 22.78
CA ALA A 93 14.95 -2.69 22.73
C ALA A 93 13.49 -2.73 22.19
N PRO A 94 12.56 -1.79 22.38
CA PRO A 94 11.23 -1.88 21.72
C PRO A 94 11.27 -1.51 20.24
N SER A 95 12.26 -0.76 19.81
CA SER A 95 12.46 -0.35 18.40
C SER A 95 13.13 -1.43 17.54
N SER A 96 13.76 -2.43 18.13
CA SER A 96 14.51 -3.46 17.38
C SER A 96 13.63 -4.36 16.52
N GLN A 97 12.46 -4.77 17.00
CA GLN A 97 11.52 -5.59 16.22
C GLN A 97 10.90 -4.82 15.07
N LEU A 98 10.53 -3.56 15.30
CA LEU A 98 9.99 -2.68 14.27
C LEU A 98 11.08 -2.32 13.23
N ARG A 99 12.29 -2.06 13.67
CA ARG A 99 13.44 -1.81 12.80
C ARG A 99 13.75 -3.03 11.92
N GLU A 100 13.71 -4.23 12.47
CA GLU A 100 13.91 -5.46 11.72
C GLU A 100 12.78 -5.70 10.70
N ALA A 101 11.53 -5.43 11.09
CA ALA A 101 10.38 -5.49 10.18
C ALA A 101 10.53 -4.48 9.03
N ASN A 102 10.94 -3.25 9.32
CA ASN A 102 11.21 -2.21 8.32
C ASN A 102 12.32 -2.66 7.37
N LYS A 103 13.46 -3.13 7.88
CA LYS A 103 14.57 -3.64 7.05
C LYS A 103 14.11 -4.75 6.11
N ARG A 104 13.38 -5.73 6.64
CA ARG A 104 12.87 -6.86 5.84
C ARG A 104 11.94 -6.42 4.74
N TYR A 105 11.00 -5.53 5.05
CA TYR A 105 10.05 -5.03 4.07
C TYR A 105 10.73 -4.17 3.01
N LEU A 106 11.61 -3.25 3.41
CA LEU A 106 12.31 -2.32 2.53
C LEU A 106 13.35 -2.98 1.64
N ASN A 107 13.78 -4.21 1.96
CA ASN A 107 14.62 -5.02 1.07
C ASN A 107 13.86 -5.61 -0.12
N ARG A 108 12.53 -5.59 -0.10
CA ARG A 108 11.71 -6.00 -1.25
C ARG A 108 11.83 -4.97 -2.37
N SER A 109 11.76 -5.45 -3.62
CA SER A 109 11.51 -4.58 -4.77
C SER A 109 10.01 -4.28 -4.89
N LEU A 110 9.63 -3.28 -5.67
CA LEU A 110 8.22 -2.99 -5.94
C LEU A 110 7.51 -4.17 -6.62
N SER A 111 8.24 -4.93 -7.43
CA SER A 111 7.72 -6.15 -8.09
C SER A 111 7.41 -7.30 -7.11
N ASP A 112 8.02 -7.31 -5.92
CA ASP A 112 7.78 -8.31 -4.89
C ASP A 112 6.60 -7.97 -3.96
N ILE A 113 6.09 -6.74 -4.04
CA ILE A 113 4.99 -6.27 -3.21
C ILE A 113 3.68 -6.50 -3.93
N VAL A 114 2.97 -7.56 -3.56
CA VAL A 114 1.62 -7.86 -4.08
C VAL A 114 0.63 -6.81 -3.60
N VAL A 115 -0.23 -6.39 -4.49
CA VAL A 115 -1.29 -5.42 -4.22
C VAL A 115 -2.55 -5.77 -4.99
N VAL A 116 -3.71 -5.47 -4.42
CA VAL A 116 -5.00 -5.60 -5.09
C VAL A 116 -5.58 -4.20 -5.31
N LEU A 117 -5.73 -3.82 -6.56
CA LEU A 117 -6.43 -2.60 -6.95
C LEU A 117 -7.94 -2.87 -6.92
N CYS A 118 -8.67 -2.03 -6.21
CA CYS A 118 -10.12 -2.03 -6.17
C CYS A 118 -10.61 -0.68 -6.71
N SER A 119 -11.29 -0.71 -7.85
CA SER A 119 -11.77 0.48 -8.54
C SER A 119 -13.29 0.50 -8.55
N ASP A 120 -13.87 1.68 -8.31
CA ASP A 120 -15.31 1.99 -8.39
C ASP A 120 -16.19 0.97 -7.65
N MET A 121 -15.73 0.53 -6.48
CA MET A 121 -16.37 -0.52 -5.69
C MET A 121 -17.83 -0.17 -5.32
N GLY A 122 -18.73 -1.13 -5.53
CA GLY A 122 -20.16 -0.96 -5.28
C GLY A 122 -20.93 -0.29 -6.43
N THR A 123 -20.30 -0.10 -7.58
CA THR A 123 -20.93 0.42 -8.80
C THR A 123 -20.95 -0.64 -9.91
N PRO A 124 -21.70 -0.44 -11.01
CA PRO A 124 -21.65 -1.34 -12.17
C PRO A 124 -20.25 -1.42 -12.82
N ASP A 125 -19.41 -0.39 -12.64
CA ASP A 125 -18.06 -0.31 -13.19
C ASP A 125 -17.00 -0.92 -12.26
N GLN A 126 -17.42 -1.59 -11.20
CA GLN A 126 -16.52 -2.22 -10.22
C GLN A 126 -15.51 -3.14 -10.88
N ARG A 127 -14.24 -2.95 -10.52
CA ARG A 127 -13.15 -3.81 -10.98
C ARG A 127 -12.16 -4.10 -9.85
N ILE A 128 -11.69 -5.34 -9.82
CA ILE A 128 -10.66 -5.80 -8.90
C ILE A 128 -9.53 -6.41 -9.73
N VAL A 129 -8.29 -6.03 -9.43
CA VAL A 129 -7.09 -6.54 -10.12
C VAL A 129 -6.01 -6.85 -9.10
N THR A 130 -5.53 -8.09 -9.08
CA THR A 130 -4.33 -8.47 -8.31
C THR A 130 -3.09 -8.29 -9.19
N THR A 131 -2.13 -7.53 -8.69
CA THR A 131 -0.87 -7.22 -9.37
C THR A 131 0.25 -7.00 -8.33
N ASN A 132 1.34 -6.38 -8.73
CA ASN A 132 2.38 -5.90 -7.82
C ASN A 132 2.54 -4.38 -7.95
N MET A 133 3.27 -3.77 -7.01
CA MET A 133 3.40 -2.31 -6.96
C MET A 133 4.13 -1.72 -8.17
N GLU A 134 5.00 -2.47 -8.83
CA GLU A 134 5.68 -2.01 -10.05
C GLU A 134 4.73 -2.01 -11.24
N ALA A 135 4.07 -3.14 -11.50
CA ALA A 135 3.13 -3.31 -12.60
C ALA A 135 1.83 -2.49 -12.42
N LEU A 136 1.50 -2.10 -11.18
CA LEU A 136 0.32 -1.30 -10.86
C LEU A 136 0.26 0.00 -11.66
N ARG A 137 1.41 0.59 -11.99
CA ARG A 137 1.47 1.84 -12.75
C ARG A 137 0.87 1.75 -14.17
N ASP A 138 0.85 0.54 -14.73
CA ASP A 138 0.31 0.27 -16.07
C ASP A 138 -1.13 -0.23 -16.04
N VAL A 139 -1.71 -0.38 -14.84
CA VAL A 139 -3.10 -0.80 -14.67
C VAL A 139 -4.01 0.42 -14.69
N SER A 140 -5.01 0.41 -15.56
CA SER A 140 -6.02 1.47 -15.57
C SER A 140 -6.87 1.42 -14.31
N GLY A 141 -6.99 2.55 -13.61
CA GLY A 141 -7.88 2.73 -12.48
C GLY A 141 -9.30 3.12 -12.89
N GLY A 142 -10.17 3.24 -11.90
CA GLY A 142 -11.50 3.85 -12.01
C GLY A 142 -11.50 5.31 -11.55
N ARG A 143 -12.68 5.84 -11.30
CA ARG A 143 -12.87 7.19 -10.72
C ARG A 143 -12.38 7.26 -9.28
N LEU A 144 -12.69 6.22 -8.50
CA LEU A 144 -12.24 6.06 -7.14
C LEU A 144 -11.52 4.73 -6.99
N ASN A 145 -10.34 4.78 -6.41
CA ASN A 145 -9.48 3.62 -6.26
C ASN A 145 -9.08 3.46 -4.78
N CYS A 146 -8.92 2.22 -4.36
CA CYS A 146 -8.21 1.89 -3.14
C CYS A 146 -7.34 0.66 -3.39
N LEU A 147 -6.36 0.45 -2.52
CA LEU A 147 -5.45 -0.68 -2.58
C LEU A 147 -5.64 -1.57 -1.37
N VAL A 148 -5.48 -2.87 -1.57
CA VAL A 148 -5.33 -3.82 -0.48
C VAL A 148 -3.94 -4.43 -0.59
N PHE A 149 -3.17 -4.37 0.49
CA PHE A 149 -1.89 -5.03 0.63
C PHE A 149 -2.12 -6.33 1.43
N PRO A 150 -2.07 -7.50 0.78
CA PRO A 150 -2.19 -8.76 1.49
C PRO A 150 -1.01 -8.96 2.44
N GLY A 151 -1.31 -9.36 3.68
CA GLY A 151 -0.32 -9.87 4.61
C GLY A 151 -0.11 -11.37 4.39
N ARG A 152 0.02 -12.15 5.47
CA ARG A 152 0.12 -13.60 5.35
C ARG A 152 -1.22 -14.18 4.89
N THR A 153 -1.23 -14.80 3.71
CA THR A 153 -2.38 -15.48 3.15
C THR A 153 -2.33 -16.98 3.41
N GLY A 154 -3.50 -17.63 3.37
CA GLY A 154 -3.65 -19.07 3.33
C GLY A 154 -4.17 -19.49 1.96
N GLU A 155 -4.24 -20.79 1.70
CA GLU A 155 -4.63 -21.37 0.40
C GLU A 155 -5.95 -20.80 -0.16
N VAL A 156 -6.95 -20.60 0.68
CA VAL A 156 -8.26 -20.05 0.28
C VAL A 156 -8.12 -18.60 -0.20
N GLU A 157 -7.34 -17.79 0.51
CA GLU A 157 -7.08 -16.40 0.16
C GLU A 157 -6.21 -16.32 -1.11
N ASP A 158 -5.20 -17.18 -1.24
CA ASP A 158 -4.37 -17.26 -2.44
C ASP A 158 -5.20 -17.59 -3.68
N ASN A 159 -6.09 -18.56 -3.57
CA ASN A 159 -7.02 -18.90 -4.65
C ASN A 159 -8.00 -17.76 -4.98
N ALA A 160 -8.44 -17.01 -3.98
CA ALA A 160 -9.27 -15.83 -4.20
C ALA A 160 -8.51 -14.74 -4.97
N LEU A 161 -7.26 -14.46 -4.60
CA LEU A 161 -6.41 -13.48 -5.27
C LEU A 161 -6.10 -13.86 -6.73
N LEU A 162 -5.97 -15.16 -7.02
CA LEU A 162 -5.73 -15.65 -8.38
C LEU A 162 -6.88 -15.34 -9.35
N ARG A 163 -8.10 -15.17 -8.85
CA ARG A 163 -9.26 -14.83 -9.69
C ARG A 163 -9.18 -13.44 -10.30
N TRP A 164 -8.38 -12.57 -9.71
CA TRP A 164 -8.26 -11.16 -10.08
C TRP A 164 -6.98 -10.83 -10.86
N ARG A 165 -6.22 -11.83 -11.24
CA ARG A 165 -5.01 -11.68 -12.07
C ARG A 165 -5.33 -11.43 -13.54
#